data_572ced2ec69440a51aab614b69b4752f
#
_entry.id   572ced2ec69440a51aab614b69b4752f
#
_cell.length_a   1.000
_cell.length_b   1.000
_cell.length_c   1.000
_cell.angle_alpha   90.00
_cell.angle_beta   90.00
_cell.angle_gamma   90.00
#
_symmetry.space_group_name_H-M   'P 1'
#
loop_
_entity.id
_entity.type
_entity.pdbx_description
1 polymer ?
#
loop_
_entity_poly.entity_id
_entity_poly.type
_entity_poly.pdbx_seq_one_letter_code
_entity_poly.pdbx_strand_id
1 'polypeptide(L)'
;FLGVVGSFLIIVLLSKANYKPYEAMECRLREVNFNHEELMRLNESQKITLRNYYFDQLIHGTILSEEEAAYAQNYLSISDHANSFAILYCNVYLDTLELNNDPQGMINILSPDYADVISDILSSYFIHSYIMQGSKNSVYTILLYDREELDKVEELFSHVHTTLLQEYNIWIYGGLGCTTDTISSVWKSYRQSKEAVKRVSSPGYLCLYREILEFQDSFFYPNEVADQLYNFVKSGNLKQTKTIFNFIKDENFKKRKLNSRQVKWLLENIEITLLKVIRDIDISYDDASLAGLSEDST
;
A
#
# COMPACT_ATOMS: atom_id res chain seq x y z
N PHE A 1 -61.56 -23.18 -54.84
CA PHE A 1 -61.45 -22.31 -53.64
C PHE A 1 -61.15 -23.16 -52.36
N LEU A 2 -61.84 -24.30 -52.20
CA LEU A 2 -61.65 -25.22 -51.08
C LEU A 2 -60.23 -25.84 -50.99
N GLY A 3 -59.62 -26.14 -52.13
CA GLY A 3 -58.24 -26.70 -52.16
C GLY A 3 -57.15 -25.72 -51.73
N VAL A 4 -57.30 -24.43 -52.07
CA VAL A 4 -56.32 -23.38 -51.67
C VAL A 4 -56.38 -23.08 -50.15
N VAL A 5 -57.62 -23.10 -49.61
CA VAL A 5 -57.81 -22.88 -48.16
C VAL A 5 -57.25 -24.09 -47.38
N GLY A 6 -57.42 -25.29 -47.84
CA GLY A 6 -56.86 -26.50 -47.22
C GLY A 6 -55.35 -26.52 -47.25
N SER A 7 -54.73 -26.13 -48.38
CA SER A 7 -53.27 -26.04 -48.47
C SER A 7 -52.69 -24.98 -47.55
N PHE A 8 -53.35 -23.82 -47.38
CA PHE A 8 -52.92 -22.76 -46.49
C PHE A 8 -53.02 -23.21 -45.03
N LEU A 9 -54.08 -23.91 -44.67
CA LEU A 9 -54.26 -24.44 -43.32
C LEU A 9 -53.20 -25.48 -42.95
N ILE A 10 -52.82 -26.34 -43.88
CA ILE A 10 -51.76 -27.33 -43.70
C ILE A 10 -50.39 -26.63 -43.51
N ILE A 11 -50.10 -25.62 -44.32
CA ILE A 11 -48.85 -24.86 -44.21
C ILE A 11 -48.77 -24.15 -42.86
N VAL A 12 -49.87 -23.55 -42.38
CA VAL A 12 -49.90 -22.88 -41.05
C VAL A 12 -49.75 -23.89 -39.90
N LEU A 13 -50.36 -25.07 -40.02
CA LEU A 13 -50.22 -26.13 -39.01
C LEU A 13 -48.80 -26.72 -39.00
N LEU A 14 -48.19 -26.93 -40.16
CA LEU A 14 -46.80 -27.40 -40.26
C LEU A 14 -45.81 -26.36 -39.77
N SER A 15 -46.03 -25.06 -40.04
CA SER A 15 -45.19 -24.00 -39.53
C SER A 15 -45.27 -23.88 -38.00
N LYS A 16 -46.47 -23.98 -37.40
CA LYS A 16 -46.67 -24.05 -35.97
C LYS A 16 -46.04 -25.28 -35.32
N ALA A 17 -46.12 -26.44 -35.98
CA ALA A 17 -45.53 -27.69 -35.48
C ALA A 17 -44.00 -27.65 -35.49
N ASN A 18 -43.39 -26.95 -36.46
CA ASN A 18 -41.93 -26.76 -36.53
C ASN A 18 -41.41 -25.62 -35.64
N TYR A 19 -42.26 -24.69 -35.26
CA TYR A 19 -41.87 -23.51 -34.43
C TYR A 19 -41.67 -23.87 -32.96
N LYS A 20 -42.49 -24.77 -32.41
CA LYS A 20 -42.37 -25.22 -31.00
C LYS A 20 -41.04 -25.87 -30.64
N PRO A 21 -40.46 -26.79 -31.45
CA PRO A 21 -39.14 -27.35 -31.13
C PRO A 21 -38.03 -26.31 -31.22
N TYR A 22 -38.15 -25.26 -32.05
CA TYR A 22 -37.19 -24.20 -32.20
C TYR A 22 -37.20 -23.28 -31.00
N GLU A 23 -38.35 -22.87 -30.45
CA GLU A 23 -38.49 -22.10 -29.19
C GLU A 23 -37.95 -22.90 -28.01
N ALA A 24 -38.22 -24.19 -27.93
CA ALA A 24 -37.71 -25.03 -26.86
C ALA A 24 -36.17 -25.19 -26.93
N MET A 25 -35.62 -25.23 -28.12
CA MET A 25 -34.15 -25.28 -28.32
C MET A 25 -33.49 -23.93 -27.98
N GLU A 26 -34.11 -22.83 -28.35
CA GLU A 26 -33.62 -21.47 -27.99
C GLU A 26 -33.67 -21.24 -26.48
N CYS A 27 -34.72 -21.69 -25.82
CA CYS A 27 -34.84 -21.61 -24.36
C CYS A 27 -33.74 -22.43 -23.67
N ARG A 28 -33.46 -23.65 -24.14
CA ARG A 28 -32.35 -24.47 -23.61
C ARG A 28 -30.98 -23.86 -23.86
N LEU A 29 -30.76 -23.25 -25.03
CA LEU A 29 -29.51 -22.56 -25.34
C LEU A 29 -29.30 -21.37 -24.41
N ARG A 30 -30.34 -20.59 -24.10
CA ARG A 30 -30.27 -19.50 -23.12
C ARG A 30 -29.97 -20.00 -21.71
N GLU A 31 -30.57 -21.09 -21.30
CA GLU A 31 -30.32 -21.72 -20.00
C GLU A 31 -28.89 -22.26 -19.90
N VAL A 32 -28.36 -22.90 -20.92
CA VAL A 32 -26.98 -23.39 -20.98
C VAL A 32 -26.00 -22.23 -20.96
N ASN A 33 -26.26 -21.16 -21.71
CA ASN A 33 -25.40 -19.95 -21.69
C ASN A 33 -25.43 -19.26 -20.32
N PHE A 34 -26.60 -19.13 -19.70
CA PHE A 34 -26.72 -18.55 -18.33
C PHE A 34 -25.94 -19.38 -17.32
N ASN A 35 -26.12 -20.71 -17.33
CA ASN A 35 -25.38 -21.60 -16.41
C ASN A 35 -23.87 -21.54 -16.68
N HIS A 36 -23.44 -21.41 -17.93
CA HIS A 36 -22.04 -21.25 -18.28
C HIS A 36 -21.46 -19.93 -17.75
N GLU A 37 -22.17 -18.82 -17.92
CA GLU A 37 -21.77 -17.52 -17.39
C GLU A 37 -21.70 -17.53 -15.87
N GLU A 38 -22.65 -18.19 -15.21
CA GLU A 38 -22.66 -18.30 -13.74
C GLU A 38 -21.46 -19.15 -13.26
N LEU A 39 -21.18 -20.28 -13.91
CA LEU A 39 -19.99 -21.09 -13.62
C LEU A 39 -18.69 -20.33 -13.84
N MET A 40 -18.61 -19.52 -14.88
CA MET A 40 -17.43 -18.67 -15.14
C MET A 40 -17.24 -17.63 -14.04
N ARG A 41 -18.33 -16.96 -13.59
CA ARG A 41 -18.29 -16.00 -12.48
C ARG A 41 -17.86 -16.66 -11.17
N LEU A 42 -18.39 -17.84 -10.86
CA LEU A 42 -18.00 -18.59 -9.66
C LEU A 42 -16.52 -18.98 -9.70
N ASN A 43 -16.02 -19.43 -10.85
CA ASN A 43 -14.63 -19.79 -11.03
C ASN A 43 -13.70 -18.58 -10.87
N GLU A 44 -14.04 -17.43 -11.44
CA GLU A 44 -13.28 -16.19 -11.27
C GLU A 44 -13.29 -15.72 -9.80
N SER A 45 -14.42 -15.76 -9.13
CA SER A 45 -14.53 -15.43 -7.71
C SER A 45 -13.65 -16.34 -6.84
N GLN A 46 -13.62 -17.64 -7.13
CA GLN A 46 -12.76 -18.59 -6.44
C GLN A 46 -11.27 -18.32 -6.70
N LYS A 47 -10.90 -17.95 -7.93
CA LYS A 47 -9.52 -17.57 -8.27
C LYS A 47 -9.06 -16.35 -7.48
N ILE A 48 -9.89 -15.30 -7.40
CA ILE A 48 -9.58 -14.09 -6.61
C ILE A 48 -9.40 -14.46 -5.14
N THR A 49 -10.28 -15.28 -4.59
CA THR A 49 -10.19 -15.72 -3.19
C THR A 49 -8.89 -16.48 -2.91
N LEU A 50 -8.51 -17.39 -3.82
CA LEU A 50 -7.26 -18.15 -3.69
C LEU A 50 -6.02 -17.25 -3.85
N ARG A 51 -6.05 -16.30 -4.78
CA ARG A 51 -4.97 -15.32 -4.95
C ARG A 51 -4.76 -14.51 -3.68
N ASN A 52 -5.84 -13.97 -3.11
CA ASN A 52 -5.78 -13.20 -1.87
C ASN A 52 -5.28 -14.05 -0.70
N TYR A 53 -5.72 -15.30 -0.61
CA TYR A 53 -5.25 -16.25 0.41
C TYR A 53 -3.74 -16.49 0.31
N TYR A 54 -3.23 -16.85 -0.87
CA TYR A 54 -1.79 -17.10 -1.04
C TYR A 54 -0.96 -15.83 -0.83
N PHE A 55 -1.46 -14.68 -1.28
CA PHE A 55 -0.78 -13.41 -1.03
C PHE A 55 -0.70 -13.08 0.47
N ASP A 56 -1.80 -13.29 1.21
CA ASP A 56 -1.83 -13.12 2.67
C ASP A 56 -0.83 -14.04 3.36
N GLN A 57 -0.75 -15.30 2.97
CA GLN A 57 0.23 -16.25 3.49
C GLN A 57 1.67 -15.80 3.20
N LEU A 58 1.95 -15.26 2.01
CA LEU A 58 3.27 -14.73 1.65
C LEU A 58 3.68 -13.55 2.54
N ILE A 59 2.81 -12.55 2.70
CA ILE A 59 3.15 -11.34 3.47
C ILE A 59 3.23 -11.59 4.98
N HIS A 60 2.59 -12.65 5.49
CA HIS A 60 2.69 -13.06 6.88
C HIS A 60 3.81 -14.08 7.16
N GLY A 61 4.45 -14.60 6.10
CA GLY A 61 5.56 -15.53 6.22
C GLY A 61 5.13 -16.93 6.73
N THR A 62 3.92 -17.34 6.41
CA THR A 62 3.36 -18.65 6.79
C THR A 62 3.61 -19.75 5.77
N ILE A 63 4.12 -19.39 4.58
CA ILE A 63 4.57 -20.34 3.57
C ILE A 63 5.90 -20.94 4.03
N LEU A 64 5.91 -22.25 4.30
CA LEU A 64 7.03 -22.95 4.90
C LEU A 64 7.80 -23.85 3.93
N SER A 65 7.23 -24.17 2.76
CA SER A 65 7.84 -25.07 1.77
C SER A 65 8.03 -24.40 0.42
N GLU A 66 9.01 -24.89 -0.34
CA GLU A 66 9.22 -24.44 -1.74
C GLU A 66 8.04 -24.80 -2.64
N GLU A 67 7.36 -25.93 -2.37
CA GLU A 67 6.18 -26.34 -3.12
C GLU A 67 5.02 -25.34 -2.90
N GLU A 68 4.76 -24.92 -1.67
CA GLU A 68 3.74 -23.90 -1.38
C GLU A 68 4.09 -22.56 -2.01
N ALA A 69 5.37 -22.20 -2.02
CA ALA A 69 5.85 -20.99 -2.69
C ALA A 69 5.61 -21.03 -4.20
N ALA A 70 5.86 -22.17 -4.85
CA ALA A 70 5.57 -22.39 -6.28
C ALA A 70 4.06 -22.32 -6.57
N TYR A 71 3.22 -22.88 -5.70
CA TYR A 71 1.76 -22.74 -5.83
C TYR A 71 1.33 -21.27 -5.72
N ALA A 72 1.88 -20.53 -4.75
CA ALA A 72 1.59 -19.10 -4.59
C ALA A 72 1.98 -18.31 -5.85
N GLN A 73 3.17 -18.55 -6.41
CA GLN A 73 3.61 -17.92 -7.66
C GLN A 73 2.63 -18.19 -8.81
N ASN A 74 2.21 -19.43 -8.98
CA ASN A 74 1.28 -19.81 -10.04
C ASN A 74 -0.08 -19.13 -9.87
N TYR A 75 -0.68 -19.15 -8.67
CA TYR A 75 -1.95 -18.47 -8.41
C TYR A 75 -1.88 -16.95 -8.58
N LEU A 76 -0.77 -16.33 -8.19
CA LEU A 76 -0.53 -14.89 -8.39
C LEU A 76 -0.14 -14.55 -9.83
N SER A 77 0.03 -15.55 -10.70
CA SER A 77 0.46 -15.41 -12.11
C SER A 77 1.83 -14.72 -12.22
N ILE A 78 2.71 -14.98 -11.26
CA ILE A 78 4.09 -14.48 -11.27
C ILE A 78 4.95 -15.42 -12.11
N SER A 79 5.80 -14.84 -12.97
CA SER A 79 6.71 -15.61 -13.82
C SER A 79 7.67 -16.49 -12.99
N ASP A 80 7.91 -17.72 -13.40
CA ASP A 80 8.89 -18.62 -12.78
C ASP A 80 10.34 -18.07 -12.85
N HIS A 81 10.58 -17.11 -13.72
CA HIS A 81 11.87 -16.44 -13.87
C HIS A 81 12.03 -15.21 -12.97
N ALA A 82 10.98 -14.79 -12.28
CA ALA A 82 11.04 -13.67 -11.35
C ALA A 82 11.99 -14.01 -10.18
N ASN A 83 13.02 -13.20 -10.01
CA ASN A 83 14.08 -13.42 -9.03
C ASN A 83 14.29 -12.23 -8.08
N SER A 84 13.40 -11.24 -8.12
CA SER A 84 13.48 -10.05 -7.30
C SER A 84 12.09 -9.57 -6.95
N PHE A 85 11.82 -9.42 -5.65
CA PHE A 85 10.50 -9.10 -5.12
C PHE A 85 10.61 -7.96 -4.11
N ALA A 86 9.68 -7.03 -4.13
CA ALA A 86 9.57 -5.99 -3.13
C ALA A 86 8.10 -5.70 -2.78
N ILE A 87 7.84 -5.23 -1.58
CA ILE A 87 6.52 -4.77 -1.17
C ILE A 87 6.50 -3.25 -1.08
N LEU A 88 5.56 -2.66 -1.79
CA LEU A 88 5.12 -1.29 -1.62
C LEU A 88 3.83 -1.28 -0.79
N TYR A 89 3.89 -0.67 0.38
CA TYR A 89 2.77 -0.53 1.29
C TYR A 89 2.26 0.91 1.26
N CYS A 90 0.98 1.08 0.95
CA CYS A 90 0.38 2.39 0.77
C CYS A 90 -0.76 2.62 1.75
N ASN A 91 -0.78 3.78 2.39
CA ASN A 91 -1.93 4.32 3.10
C ASN A 91 -2.56 5.43 2.27
N VAL A 92 -3.88 5.38 2.13
CA VAL A 92 -4.67 6.30 1.33
C VAL A 92 -5.62 7.06 2.24
N TYR A 93 -5.66 8.38 2.10
CA TYR A 93 -6.51 9.26 2.91
C TYR A 93 -7.21 10.27 2.00
N LEU A 94 -8.47 10.56 2.32
CA LEU A 94 -9.18 11.68 1.70
C LEU A 94 -8.62 13.01 2.20
N ASP A 95 -8.57 13.99 1.31
CA ASP A 95 -8.35 15.37 1.74
C ASP A 95 -9.60 15.88 2.47
N THR A 96 -9.49 15.98 3.79
CA THR A 96 -10.60 16.37 4.67
C THR A 96 -10.90 17.86 4.67
N LEU A 97 -10.12 18.67 3.96
CA LEU A 97 -10.34 20.13 3.91
C LEU A 97 -11.66 20.51 3.20
N GLU A 98 -12.13 19.67 2.28
CA GLU A 98 -13.45 19.87 1.63
C GLU A 98 -14.62 19.15 2.33
N LEU A 99 -14.36 18.23 3.25
CA LEU A 99 -15.35 17.30 3.84
C LEU A 99 -16.10 17.86 5.07
N ASN A 100 -15.85 19.11 5.49
CA ASN A 100 -16.58 19.73 6.58
C ASN A 100 -18.09 19.86 6.34
N ASN A 101 -18.60 19.50 5.15
CA ASN A 101 -20.00 19.64 4.77
C ASN A 101 -20.78 18.30 4.64
N ASP A 102 -20.12 17.14 4.64
CA ASP A 102 -20.83 15.84 4.54
C ASP A 102 -20.13 14.68 5.27
N PRO A 103 -20.44 14.45 6.57
CA PRO A 103 -19.89 13.32 7.35
C PRO A 103 -20.33 11.94 6.85
N GLN A 104 -21.39 11.85 6.05
CA GLN A 104 -21.90 10.57 5.50
C GLN A 104 -21.18 10.18 4.19
N GLY A 105 -20.58 11.11 3.49
CA GLY A 105 -19.74 10.87 2.30
C GLY A 105 -18.49 10.06 2.60
N MET A 106 -17.98 10.10 3.84
CA MET A 106 -16.76 9.40 4.25
C MET A 106 -16.79 7.87 4.08
N ILE A 107 -17.97 7.24 4.07
CA ILE A 107 -18.11 5.77 4.06
C ILE A 107 -18.12 5.21 2.63
N ASN A 108 -18.49 6.00 1.63
CA ASN A 108 -18.69 5.52 0.25
C ASN A 108 -17.49 5.78 -0.70
N ILE A 109 -16.44 6.48 -0.26
CA ILE A 109 -15.34 6.92 -1.13
C ILE A 109 -14.19 5.91 -1.22
N LEU A 110 -14.21 4.87 -0.38
CA LEU A 110 -13.25 3.77 -0.44
C LEU A 110 -13.78 2.67 -1.35
N SER A 111 -13.98 3.00 -2.63
CA SER A 111 -14.42 2.03 -3.63
C SER A 111 -13.24 1.15 -4.09
N PRO A 112 -13.52 -0.08 -4.59
CA PRO A 112 -12.49 -0.94 -5.20
C PRO A 112 -11.77 -0.31 -6.42
N ASP A 113 -12.29 0.78 -6.94
CA ASP A 113 -11.82 1.44 -8.17
C ASP A 113 -10.39 2.01 -8.07
N TYR A 114 -9.90 2.32 -6.86
CA TYR A 114 -8.53 2.82 -6.70
C TYR A 114 -7.46 1.74 -6.93
N ALA A 115 -7.78 0.49 -6.67
CA ALA A 115 -6.89 -0.63 -6.99
C ALA A 115 -6.70 -0.73 -8.51
N ASP A 116 -7.76 -0.52 -9.28
CA ASP A 116 -7.72 -0.54 -10.74
C ASP A 116 -6.92 0.65 -11.28
N VAL A 117 -7.13 1.86 -10.76
CA VAL A 117 -6.35 3.06 -11.14
C VAL A 117 -4.85 2.86 -10.84
N ILE A 118 -4.53 2.36 -9.66
CA ILE A 118 -3.14 2.06 -9.29
C ILE A 118 -2.55 0.99 -10.22
N SER A 119 -3.32 -0.06 -10.53
CA SER A 119 -2.92 -1.15 -11.44
C SER A 119 -2.64 -0.65 -12.84
N ASP A 120 -3.50 0.22 -13.38
CA ASP A 120 -3.35 0.79 -14.72
C ASP A 120 -2.08 1.66 -14.81
N ILE A 121 -1.82 2.48 -13.80
CA ILE A 121 -0.58 3.27 -13.73
C ILE A 121 0.65 2.37 -13.65
N LEU A 122 0.65 1.35 -12.77
CA LEU A 122 1.73 0.38 -12.66
C LEU A 122 2.01 -0.32 -14.00
N SER A 123 0.96 -0.72 -14.70
CA SER A 123 1.06 -1.36 -16.02
C SER A 123 1.66 -0.42 -17.08
N SER A 124 1.38 0.88 -17.02
CA SER A 124 1.94 1.87 -17.95
C SER A 124 3.45 2.05 -17.80
N TYR A 125 3.99 1.73 -16.64
CA TYR A 125 5.44 1.71 -16.37
C TYR A 125 6.08 0.34 -16.61
N PHE A 126 5.32 -0.64 -17.14
CA PHE A 126 5.73 -2.03 -17.34
C PHE A 126 6.17 -2.73 -16.05
N ILE A 127 5.65 -2.28 -14.91
CA ILE A 127 5.95 -2.89 -13.63
C ILE A 127 4.98 -4.03 -13.37
N HIS A 128 5.51 -5.23 -13.27
CA HIS A 128 4.73 -6.40 -12.88
C HIS A 128 4.37 -6.33 -11.41
N SER A 129 3.08 -6.41 -11.12
CA SER A 129 2.59 -6.22 -9.76
C SER A 129 1.36 -7.06 -9.45
N TYR A 130 1.17 -7.34 -8.17
CA TYR A 130 -0.08 -7.85 -7.62
C TYR A 130 -0.54 -6.92 -6.50
N ILE A 131 -1.79 -6.45 -6.57
CA ILE A 131 -2.35 -5.49 -5.62
C ILE A 131 -3.38 -6.19 -4.75
N MET A 132 -3.26 -6.02 -3.43
CA MET A 132 -4.26 -6.45 -2.46
C MET A 132 -4.72 -5.25 -1.63
N GLN A 133 -6.03 -5.05 -1.59
CA GLN A 133 -6.65 -4.09 -0.68
C GLN A 133 -6.76 -4.73 0.71
N GLY A 134 -6.32 -4.03 1.75
CA GLY A 134 -6.41 -4.48 3.14
C GLY A 134 -7.83 -4.39 3.70
N SER A 135 -8.03 -4.97 4.88
CA SER A 135 -9.31 -4.96 5.60
C SER A 135 -9.84 -3.55 5.93
N LYS A 136 -8.94 -2.58 6.05
CA LYS A 136 -9.28 -1.15 6.00
C LYS A 136 -9.13 -0.72 4.54
N ASN A 137 -10.21 -0.28 3.94
CA ASN A 137 -10.25 0.13 2.52
C ASN A 137 -9.24 1.22 2.15
N SER A 138 -8.55 1.80 3.13
CA SER A 138 -7.50 2.82 2.97
C SER A 138 -6.08 2.26 2.87
N VAL A 139 -5.92 0.95 2.81
CA VAL A 139 -4.60 0.30 2.78
C VAL A 139 -4.45 -0.56 1.55
N TYR A 140 -3.37 -0.37 0.81
CA TYR A 140 -3.01 -1.21 -0.33
C TYR A 140 -1.64 -1.82 -0.09
N THR A 141 -1.53 -3.13 -0.33
CA THR A 141 -0.28 -3.88 -0.32
C THR A 141 0.00 -4.34 -1.73
N ILE A 142 1.10 -3.88 -2.30
CA ILE A 142 1.46 -4.10 -3.69
C ILE A 142 2.75 -4.90 -3.74
N LEU A 143 2.69 -6.10 -4.29
CA LEU A 143 3.86 -6.90 -4.62
C LEU A 143 4.40 -6.43 -5.96
N LEU A 144 5.64 -6.01 -5.99
CA LEU A 144 6.39 -5.66 -7.19
C LEU A 144 7.41 -6.77 -7.45
N TYR A 145 7.61 -7.15 -8.69
CA TYR A 145 8.59 -8.16 -9.07
C TYR A 145 9.25 -7.81 -10.41
N ASP A 146 10.48 -8.32 -10.60
CA ASP A 146 11.45 -7.98 -11.62
C ASP A 146 12.29 -6.70 -11.37
N ARG A 147 13.60 -6.91 -11.27
CA ARG A 147 14.55 -5.95 -10.70
C ARG A 147 14.76 -4.68 -11.52
N GLU A 148 14.70 -4.77 -12.84
CA GLU A 148 15.05 -3.66 -13.73
C GLU A 148 14.09 -2.46 -13.63
N GLU A 149 12.90 -2.70 -13.07
CA GLU A 149 11.82 -1.71 -12.98
C GLU A 149 11.71 -1.08 -11.58
N LEU A 150 12.30 -1.70 -10.55
CA LEU A 150 12.23 -1.20 -9.17
C LEU A 150 12.91 0.15 -8.97
N ASP A 151 13.87 0.52 -9.82
CA ASP A 151 14.51 1.82 -9.77
C ASP A 151 13.57 2.98 -10.17
N LYS A 152 12.48 2.69 -10.86
CA LYS A 152 11.45 3.67 -11.26
C LYS A 152 10.32 3.84 -10.26
N VAL A 153 10.33 3.10 -9.15
CA VAL A 153 9.20 3.07 -8.20
C VAL A 153 8.94 4.45 -7.57
N GLU A 154 9.97 5.27 -7.37
CA GLU A 154 9.79 6.63 -6.83
C GLU A 154 9.04 7.54 -7.82
N GLU A 155 9.43 7.51 -9.10
CA GLU A 155 8.76 8.28 -10.16
C GLU A 155 7.31 7.80 -10.35
N LEU A 156 7.12 6.50 -10.40
CA LEU A 156 5.80 5.86 -10.45
C LEU A 156 4.93 6.28 -9.27
N PHE A 157 5.45 6.23 -8.05
CA PHE A 157 4.69 6.59 -6.86
C PHE A 157 4.25 8.06 -6.89
N SER A 158 5.12 8.95 -7.37
CA SER A 158 4.80 10.34 -7.59
C SER A 158 3.67 10.53 -8.62
N HIS A 159 3.67 9.74 -9.69
CA HIS A 159 2.60 9.76 -10.69
C HIS A 159 1.28 9.24 -10.11
N VAL A 160 1.29 8.11 -9.40
CA VAL A 160 0.11 7.58 -8.69
C VAL A 160 -0.46 8.62 -7.74
N HIS A 161 0.40 9.28 -6.94
CA HIS A 161 -0.03 10.34 -6.04
C HIS A 161 -0.70 11.50 -6.78
N THR A 162 -0.07 11.99 -7.85
CA THR A 162 -0.58 13.12 -8.62
C THR A 162 -1.94 12.81 -9.25
N THR A 163 -2.11 11.61 -9.82
CA THR A 163 -3.37 11.17 -10.42
C THR A 163 -4.47 11.04 -9.36
N LEU A 164 -4.18 10.35 -8.24
CA LEU A 164 -5.16 10.18 -7.16
C LEU A 164 -5.56 11.51 -6.53
N LEU A 165 -4.62 12.44 -6.39
CA LEU A 165 -4.91 13.76 -5.85
C LEU A 165 -5.76 14.61 -6.81
N GLN A 166 -5.41 14.63 -8.09
CA GLN A 166 -6.09 15.48 -9.08
C GLN A 166 -7.49 14.97 -9.45
N GLU A 167 -7.65 13.65 -9.57
CA GLU A 167 -8.90 13.08 -10.06
C GLU A 167 -9.87 12.70 -8.94
N TYR A 168 -9.34 12.33 -7.77
CA TYR A 168 -10.15 11.77 -6.67
C TYR A 168 -10.01 12.53 -5.34
N ASN A 169 -9.17 13.56 -5.28
CA ASN A 169 -8.86 14.32 -4.04
C ASN A 169 -8.32 13.41 -2.91
N ILE A 170 -7.44 12.48 -3.27
CA ILE A 170 -6.90 11.44 -2.39
C ILE A 170 -5.40 11.62 -2.22
N TRP A 171 -4.96 11.59 -0.97
CA TRP A 171 -3.57 11.60 -0.59
C TRP A 171 -3.07 10.18 -0.33
N ILE A 172 -1.87 9.88 -0.82
CA ILE A 172 -1.23 8.58 -0.65
C ILE A 172 0.12 8.74 0.06
N TYR A 173 0.40 7.83 0.98
CA TYR A 173 1.66 7.71 1.70
C TYR A 173 2.23 6.32 1.42
N GLY A 174 3.49 6.23 1.03
CA GLY A 174 4.11 4.98 0.63
C GLY A 174 5.33 4.61 1.44
N GLY A 175 5.49 3.31 1.68
CA GLY A 175 6.69 2.71 2.21
C GLY A 175 7.13 1.53 1.35
N LEU A 176 8.37 1.54 0.87
CA LEU A 176 8.95 0.44 0.09
C LEU A 176 9.92 -0.37 0.95
N GLY A 177 9.71 -1.68 1.04
CA GLY A 177 10.64 -2.62 1.67
C GLY A 177 11.86 -2.89 0.77
N CYS A 178 12.91 -3.48 1.35
CA CYS A 178 14.03 -3.95 0.57
C CYS A 178 13.63 -5.12 -0.34
N THR A 179 14.32 -5.24 -1.47
CA THR A 179 14.15 -6.38 -2.38
C THR A 179 14.58 -7.69 -1.73
N THR A 180 13.89 -8.76 -2.08
CA THR A 180 14.21 -10.14 -1.70
C THR A 180 14.36 -11.00 -2.94
N ASP A 181 15.24 -11.98 -2.90
CA ASP A 181 15.56 -12.84 -4.05
C ASP A 181 14.57 -14.01 -4.20
N THR A 182 13.75 -14.27 -3.18
CA THR A 182 12.77 -15.35 -3.18
C THR A 182 11.40 -14.86 -2.74
N ILE A 183 10.37 -15.39 -3.34
CA ILE A 183 8.99 -15.04 -2.99
C ILE A 183 8.63 -15.43 -1.55
N SER A 184 9.18 -16.53 -1.04
CA SER A 184 9.00 -16.97 0.35
C SER A 184 9.56 -15.99 1.37
N SER A 185 10.47 -15.09 0.96
CA SER A 185 11.06 -14.04 1.81
C SER A 185 10.34 -12.69 1.75
N VAL A 186 9.28 -12.56 0.94
CA VAL A 186 8.51 -11.31 0.73
C VAL A 186 7.96 -10.73 2.05
N TRP A 187 7.66 -11.56 3.04
CA TRP A 187 7.23 -11.10 4.36
C TRP A 187 8.23 -10.13 5.04
N LYS A 188 9.54 -10.28 4.76
CA LYS A 188 10.56 -9.35 5.26
C LYS A 188 10.36 -7.97 4.66
N SER A 189 10.20 -7.92 3.33
CA SER A 189 9.92 -6.69 2.60
C SER A 189 8.60 -6.04 3.08
N TYR A 190 7.57 -6.84 3.34
CA TYR A 190 6.30 -6.35 3.90
C TYR A 190 6.46 -5.70 5.28
N ARG A 191 7.19 -6.34 6.21
CA ARG A 191 7.45 -5.74 7.53
C ARG A 191 8.24 -4.43 7.40
N GLN A 192 9.23 -4.41 6.53
CA GLN A 192 10.04 -3.23 6.25
C GLN A 192 9.23 -2.10 5.63
N SER A 193 8.37 -2.38 4.67
CA SER A 193 7.52 -1.37 4.03
C SER A 193 6.54 -0.74 5.02
N LYS A 194 5.97 -1.54 5.94
CA LYS A 194 5.14 -1.04 7.04
C LYS A 194 5.90 -0.16 8.03
N GLU A 195 7.16 -0.44 8.27
CA GLU A 195 8.00 0.42 9.10
C GLU A 195 8.35 1.71 8.35
N ALA A 196 8.65 1.62 7.06
CA ALA A 196 8.97 2.76 6.23
C ALA A 196 7.81 3.77 6.14
N VAL A 197 6.58 3.29 5.91
CA VAL A 197 5.41 4.19 5.79
C VAL A 197 5.13 4.98 7.06
N LYS A 198 5.45 4.47 8.24
CA LYS A 198 5.29 5.19 9.52
C LYS A 198 6.18 6.43 9.63
N ARG A 199 7.25 6.50 8.83
CA ARG A 199 8.21 7.62 8.82
C ARG A 199 7.90 8.66 7.74
N VAL A 200 6.83 8.46 6.98
CA VAL A 200 6.39 9.43 5.98
C VAL A 200 5.62 10.54 6.67
N SER A 201 6.11 11.77 6.57
CA SER A 201 5.51 12.95 7.19
C SER A 201 4.65 13.79 6.24
N SER A 202 4.77 13.57 4.93
CA SER A 202 4.03 14.34 3.93
C SER A 202 3.42 13.44 2.85
N PRO A 203 2.22 13.77 2.34
CA PRO A 203 1.59 13.02 1.27
C PRO A 203 2.43 13.07 -0.01
N GLY A 204 2.30 12.04 -0.84
CA GLY A 204 3.07 11.91 -2.08
C GLY A 204 4.54 11.52 -1.88
N TYR A 205 4.98 11.34 -0.64
CA TYR A 205 6.33 10.90 -0.35
C TYR A 205 6.39 9.39 -0.19
N LEU A 206 7.38 8.77 -0.85
CA LEU A 206 7.73 7.37 -0.72
C LEU A 206 8.96 7.23 0.18
N CYS A 207 8.84 6.54 1.30
CA CYS A 207 9.99 6.22 2.14
C CYS A 207 10.56 4.84 1.76
N LEU A 208 11.82 4.80 1.40
CA LEU A 208 12.54 3.56 1.10
C LEU A 208 13.17 3.01 2.39
N TYR A 209 12.89 1.74 2.73
CA TYR A 209 13.44 1.15 3.95
C TYR A 209 14.97 1.07 3.94
N ARG A 210 15.60 0.89 2.76
CA ARG A 210 17.05 0.95 2.61
C ARG A 210 17.66 2.26 3.13
N GLU A 211 16.98 3.39 2.91
CA GLU A 211 17.44 4.68 3.42
C GLU A 211 17.37 4.74 4.95
N ILE A 212 16.35 4.09 5.57
CA ILE A 212 16.27 3.99 7.03
C ILE A 212 17.50 3.30 7.59
N LEU A 213 17.96 2.21 6.98
CA LEU A 213 19.16 1.50 7.40
C LEU A 213 20.42 2.36 7.24
N GLU A 214 20.57 2.98 6.07
CA GLU A 214 21.69 3.88 5.79
C GLU A 214 21.73 5.07 6.76
N PHE A 215 20.56 5.58 7.16
CA PHE A 215 20.45 6.70 8.07
C PHE A 215 20.67 6.33 9.55
N GLN A 216 20.28 5.13 9.98
CA GLN A 216 20.60 4.67 11.33
C GLN A 216 22.11 4.58 11.58
N ASP A 217 22.89 4.20 10.58
CA ASP A 217 24.34 4.14 10.64
C ASP A 217 25.03 5.50 10.41
N SER A 218 24.31 6.50 9.91
CA SER A 218 24.89 7.76 9.46
C SER A 218 24.91 8.89 10.50
N PHE A 219 23.98 8.91 11.46
CA PHE A 219 24.00 9.86 12.56
C PHE A 219 24.20 9.15 13.90
N PHE A 220 24.84 9.85 14.82
CA PHE A 220 25.16 9.31 16.14
C PHE A 220 24.11 9.74 17.17
N TYR A 221 23.23 8.81 17.51
CA TYR A 221 22.27 8.98 18.61
C TYR A 221 21.88 7.60 19.19
N PRO A 222 22.86 6.86 19.77
CA PRO A 222 22.58 5.55 20.35
C PRO A 222 21.69 5.66 21.59
N ASN A 223 21.08 4.55 21.97
CA ASN A 223 20.14 4.49 23.10
C ASN A 223 20.77 5.00 24.40
N GLU A 224 22.04 4.72 24.64
CA GLU A 224 22.75 5.17 25.83
C GLU A 224 22.84 6.71 25.92
N VAL A 225 22.99 7.38 24.79
CA VAL A 225 23.00 8.85 24.70
C VAL A 225 21.60 9.41 24.87
N ALA A 226 20.59 8.74 24.30
CA ALA A 226 19.19 9.10 24.49
C ALA A 226 18.76 8.97 25.96
N ASP A 227 19.14 7.88 26.62
CA ASP A 227 18.85 7.64 28.04
C ASP A 227 19.57 8.66 28.97
N GLN A 228 20.82 9.01 28.65
CA GLN A 228 21.53 10.08 29.38
C GLN A 228 20.82 11.42 29.20
N LEU A 229 20.46 11.79 28.00
CA LEU A 229 19.69 13.02 27.72
C LEU A 229 18.39 13.04 28.53
N TYR A 230 17.60 11.94 28.42
CA TYR A 230 16.36 11.77 29.14
C TYR A 230 16.56 11.99 30.68
N ASN A 231 17.54 11.31 31.26
CA ASN A 231 17.79 11.38 32.69
C ASN A 231 18.27 12.77 33.15
N PHE A 232 19.14 13.44 32.39
CA PHE A 232 19.63 14.77 32.74
C PHE A 232 18.55 15.85 32.63
N VAL A 233 17.69 15.74 31.57
CA VAL A 233 16.56 16.68 31.44
C VAL A 233 15.53 16.42 32.53
N LYS A 234 15.16 15.17 32.80
CA LYS A 234 14.21 14.81 33.86
C LYS A 234 14.65 15.24 35.26
N SER A 235 15.95 15.19 35.55
CA SER A 235 16.52 15.64 36.83
C SER A 235 16.76 17.15 36.91
N GLY A 236 16.47 17.90 35.83
CA GLY A 236 16.74 19.38 35.80
C GLY A 236 18.22 19.74 35.80
N ASN A 237 19.13 18.80 35.48
CA ASN A 237 20.57 19.05 35.51
C ASN A 237 21.05 19.75 34.24
N LEU A 238 20.87 21.08 34.18
CA LEU A 238 21.21 21.91 33.02
C LEU A 238 22.67 21.79 32.58
N LYS A 239 23.61 21.61 33.50
CA LYS A 239 25.03 21.49 33.15
C LYS A 239 25.30 20.21 32.36
N GLN A 240 24.79 19.08 32.81
CA GLN A 240 24.93 17.78 32.12
C GLN A 240 24.13 17.76 30.84
N THR A 241 22.92 18.34 30.83
CA THR A 241 22.11 18.50 29.62
C THR A 241 22.88 19.24 28.53
N LYS A 242 23.48 20.38 28.82
CA LYS A 242 24.31 21.13 27.87
C LYS A 242 25.53 20.30 27.39
N THR A 243 26.14 19.55 28.29
CA THR A 243 27.28 18.69 27.92
C THR A 243 26.90 17.62 26.93
N ILE A 244 25.79 16.90 27.15
CA ILE A 244 25.34 15.85 26.26
C ILE A 244 24.87 16.41 24.91
N PHE A 245 24.19 17.56 24.86
CA PHE A 245 23.86 18.24 23.61
C PHE A 245 25.09 18.62 22.80
N ASN A 246 26.10 19.19 23.44
CA ASN A 246 27.35 19.53 22.78
C ASN A 246 28.06 18.27 22.24
N PHE A 247 28.02 17.18 22.98
CA PHE A 247 28.56 15.90 22.54
C PHE A 247 27.81 15.39 21.30
N ILE A 248 26.47 15.36 21.30
CA ILE A 248 25.65 14.99 20.16
C ILE A 248 25.97 15.86 18.94
N LYS A 249 26.04 17.18 19.17
CA LYS A 249 26.41 18.17 18.13
C LYS A 249 27.78 17.87 17.53
N ASP A 250 28.79 17.66 18.35
CA ASP A 250 30.17 17.46 17.88
C ASP A 250 30.33 16.14 17.13
N GLU A 251 29.68 15.06 17.59
CA GLU A 251 29.69 13.76 16.92
C GLU A 251 29.01 13.81 15.55
N ASN A 252 27.91 14.55 15.41
CA ASN A 252 27.12 14.56 14.20
C ASN A 252 27.54 15.64 13.19
N PHE A 253 27.85 16.85 13.64
CA PHE A 253 28.14 17.96 12.71
C PHE A 253 29.63 18.16 12.44
N LYS A 254 30.50 17.90 13.42
CA LYS A 254 31.95 18.04 13.20
C LYS A 254 32.58 16.76 12.61
N LYS A 255 32.20 15.59 13.15
CA LYS A 255 32.82 14.32 12.72
C LYS A 255 32.13 13.71 11.51
N ARG A 256 30.77 13.69 11.46
CA ARG A 256 29.99 13.01 10.42
C ARG A 256 29.54 13.91 9.27
N LYS A 257 29.47 15.23 9.45
CA LYS A 257 29.03 16.21 8.44
C LYS A 257 27.69 15.85 7.81
N LEU A 258 26.67 15.70 8.64
CA LEU A 258 25.32 15.30 8.22
C LEU A 258 24.76 16.22 7.14
N ASN A 259 24.02 15.64 6.18
CA ASN A 259 23.19 16.41 5.25
C ASN A 259 21.89 16.86 5.89
N SER A 260 21.13 17.74 5.23
CA SER A 260 19.89 18.33 5.77
C SER A 260 18.84 17.28 6.18
N ARG A 261 18.72 16.17 5.46
CA ARG A 261 17.78 15.08 5.74
C ARG A 261 18.19 14.30 6.99
N GLN A 262 19.46 14.00 7.14
CA GLN A 262 20.04 13.35 8.32
C GLN A 262 19.90 14.21 9.56
N VAL A 263 20.09 15.54 9.43
CA VAL A 263 19.86 16.50 10.51
C VAL A 263 18.41 16.46 10.97
N LYS A 264 17.44 16.49 10.04
CA LYS A 264 16.02 16.38 10.38
C LYS A 264 15.72 15.13 11.20
N TRP A 265 16.24 13.99 10.79
CA TRP A 265 16.03 12.72 11.50
C TRP A 265 16.70 12.67 12.87
N LEU A 266 17.90 13.25 13.01
CA LEU A 266 18.54 13.40 14.31
C LEU A 266 17.66 14.23 15.26
N LEU A 267 17.15 15.36 14.77
CA LEU A 267 16.28 16.25 15.56
C LEU A 267 14.99 15.56 15.97
N GLU A 268 14.34 14.82 15.08
CA GLU A 268 13.13 14.02 15.37
C GLU A 268 13.39 12.99 16.48
N ASN A 269 14.54 12.31 16.47
CA ASN A 269 14.89 11.36 17.56
C ASN A 269 15.15 12.06 18.89
N ILE A 270 15.79 13.22 18.88
CA ILE A 270 15.97 14.05 20.08
C ILE A 270 14.61 14.52 20.61
N GLU A 271 13.75 15.01 19.73
CA GLU A 271 12.38 15.45 20.07
C GLU A 271 11.57 14.32 20.73
N ILE A 272 11.60 13.12 20.16
CA ILE A 272 10.94 11.94 20.75
C ILE A 272 11.44 11.70 22.19
N THR A 273 12.75 11.85 22.43
CA THR A 273 13.33 11.69 23.78
C THR A 273 12.82 12.76 24.73
N LEU A 274 12.75 14.03 24.30
CA LEU A 274 12.24 15.14 25.10
C LEU A 274 10.73 15.01 25.37
N LEU A 275 9.94 14.59 24.39
CA LEU A 275 8.50 14.32 24.57
C LEU A 275 8.24 13.22 25.60
N LYS A 276 9.09 12.18 25.66
CA LYS A 276 9.03 11.18 26.75
C LYS A 276 9.25 11.83 28.12
N VAL A 277 10.22 12.74 28.24
CA VAL A 277 10.48 13.45 29.51
C VAL A 277 9.26 14.28 29.93
N ILE A 278 8.69 15.06 29.00
CA ILE A 278 7.50 15.90 29.23
C ILE A 278 6.35 15.05 29.76
N ARG A 279 6.06 13.95 29.09
CA ARG A 279 5.00 13.01 29.48
C ARG A 279 5.23 12.44 30.91
N ASP A 280 6.47 12.09 31.22
CA ASP A 280 6.80 11.44 32.50
C ASP A 280 6.91 12.43 33.68
N ILE A 281 6.97 13.73 33.41
CA ILE A 281 6.97 14.79 34.46
C ILE A 281 5.55 15.35 34.64
N ASP A 282 4.58 14.92 33.85
CA ASP A 282 3.17 15.38 33.91
C ASP A 282 3.02 16.93 33.74
N ILE A 283 3.92 17.49 32.92
CA ILE A 283 3.85 18.91 32.57
C ILE A 283 2.76 19.09 31.54
N SER A 284 1.70 19.83 31.85
CA SER A 284 0.70 20.22 30.87
C SER A 284 1.35 21.08 29.78
N TYR A 285 1.27 20.55 28.57
CA TYR A 285 1.89 21.16 27.40
C TYR A 285 1.04 22.31 26.88
N ASP A 286 1.62 23.51 26.82
CA ASP A 286 1.00 24.67 26.19
C ASP A 286 1.61 24.83 24.79
N ASP A 287 0.82 24.60 23.73
CA ASP A 287 1.24 24.60 22.31
C ASP A 287 1.98 25.89 21.89
N ALA A 288 1.77 26.99 22.63
CA ALA A 288 2.38 28.28 22.35
C ALA A 288 3.92 28.32 22.61
N SER A 289 4.47 27.38 23.39
CA SER A 289 5.91 27.39 23.75
C SER A 289 6.82 26.71 22.73
N LEU A 290 6.28 25.86 21.83
CA LEU A 290 7.06 25.24 20.77
C LEU A 290 7.09 26.04 19.46
N ALA A 291 6.09 26.88 19.22
CA ALA A 291 6.09 27.76 18.05
C ALA A 291 7.31 28.72 18.04
N GLY A 292 7.83 29.10 19.23
CA GLY A 292 9.01 29.94 19.35
C GLY A 292 10.35 29.28 19.03
N LEU A 293 10.41 27.93 18.98
CA LEU A 293 11.66 27.20 18.68
C LEU A 293 11.86 26.93 17.18
N SER A 294 10.82 27.08 16.38
CA SER A 294 10.87 26.84 14.92
C SER A 294 11.22 28.09 14.10
N GLU A 295 11.12 29.29 14.67
CA GLU A 295 11.37 30.54 13.94
C GLU A 295 12.85 31.03 14.00
N ASP A 296 13.67 30.53 14.94
CA ASP A 296 15.08 30.96 15.09
C ASP A 296 16.09 30.09 14.32
N SER A 297 15.63 29.23 13.38
CA SER A 297 16.50 28.35 12.59
C SER A 297 16.54 28.68 11.09
N THR A 298 16.30 29.95 10.72
CA THR A 298 16.58 30.44 9.36
C THR A 298 17.97 31.04 9.22
#